data_0e4234c00de44347a7606344a9018e6d
#
_entry.id   0e4234c00de44347a7606344a9018e6d
#
_cell.length_a   1.000
_cell.length_b   1.000
_cell.length_c   1.000
_cell.angle_alpha   90.00
_cell.angle_beta   90.00
_cell.angle_gamma   90.00
#
_symmetry.space_group_name_H-M   'P 1'
#
loop_
_entity.id
_entity.type
_entity.pdbx_description
1 polymer ?
#
loop_
_entity_poly.entity_id
_entity_poly.type
_entity_poly.pdbx_seq_one_letter_code
_entity_poly.pdbx_strand_id
1 'polypeptide(L)'
;MNASRTPASATATSSTTSRPRRIAVIGAGIAGLACARTLLQAGHEVHVYERLTQAGGRMRSVSGPYGSFDIGAQFFTVRDPRFQKVLDTTPGNLRAWSLNNIQTRNAHGRRIDKLAPVRETHWVGIPDMQSLPLAWATPLWEAGKLHLGQSVRAMSHHIANGKGQSHHQWSLMLDTEDHGPQIADGFDCVVLAVPAPVAVQLLQTAPQGAALAKSLATVEMAPCWAMTLSYPMAAQAGLSTLGPQWNASRSTHERISWVARESSKPGRAQTERWTIHANPLWSNEHRHDDATRVLSKLQKAFGEITGIRVAPRHASVYLWQNAQTLAPLGQSFAYDRSAGLALCGDWCTGARVEDA
;
A
#
# COMPACT_ATOMS: atom_id res chain seq x y z
N MET A 1 25.30 27.97 -62.34
CA MET A 1 25.88 26.85 -61.57
C MET A 1 24.81 26.42 -60.59
N ASN A 2 24.10 25.37 -60.96
CA ASN A 2 22.97 24.79 -60.12
C ASN A 2 23.59 23.74 -59.19
N ALA A 3 23.48 23.95 -57.86
CA ALA A 3 23.80 22.94 -56.87
C ALA A 3 22.51 22.24 -56.45
N SER A 4 22.35 20.97 -56.88
CA SER A 4 21.29 20.07 -56.49
C SER A 4 21.44 19.67 -55.04
N ARG A 5 20.44 19.97 -54.22
CA ARG A 5 20.26 19.44 -52.84
C ARG A 5 19.59 18.08 -52.92
N THR A 6 20.30 17.05 -52.49
CA THR A 6 19.77 15.72 -52.25
C THR A 6 18.94 15.74 -50.96
N PRO A 7 17.70 15.16 -50.89
CA PRO A 7 16.94 15.07 -49.67
C PRO A 7 17.53 13.99 -48.75
N ALA A 8 17.74 14.34 -47.47
CA ALA A 8 18.15 13.41 -46.43
C ALA A 8 17.02 12.38 -46.19
N SER A 9 17.40 11.13 -46.30
CA SER A 9 16.54 9.98 -45.99
C SER A 9 16.18 9.99 -44.51
N ALA A 10 14.90 10.16 -44.18
CA ALA A 10 14.38 10.00 -42.85
C ALA A 10 14.41 8.50 -42.50
N THR A 11 15.29 8.13 -41.61
CA THR A 11 15.33 6.80 -40.99
C THR A 11 14.07 6.63 -40.14
N ALA A 12 13.12 5.85 -40.64
CA ALA A 12 11.95 5.42 -39.89
C ALA A 12 12.45 4.54 -38.75
N THR A 13 12.33 5.04 -37.52
CA THR A 13 12.48 4.25 -36.29
C THR A 13 11.34 3.22 -36.29
N SER A 14 11.68 1.97 -36.65
CA SER A 14 10.76 0.85 -36.50
C SER A 14 10.44 0.68 -35.03
N SER A 15 9.25 1.07 -34.60
CA SER A 15 8.68 0.67 -33.31
C SER A 15 8.48 -0.86 -33.39
N THR A 16 9.40 -1.61 -32.82
CA THR A 16 9.21 -3.03 -32.54
C THR A 16 8.08 -3.15 -31.54
N THR A 17 6.85 -3.30 -32.01
CA THR A 17 5.72 -3.70 -31.19
C THR A 17 6.03 -5.09 -30.63
N SER A 18 6.47 -5.15 -29.39
CA SER A 18 6.69 -6.42 -28.70
C SER A 18 5.36 -7.17 -28.64
N ARG A 19 5.39 -8.48 -28.90
CA ARG A 19 4.19 -9.35 -28.79
C ARG A 19 3.53 -9.12 -27.43
N PRO A 20 2.19 -8.96 -27.38
CA PRO A 20 1.43 -8.95 -26.14
C PRO A 20 1.82 -10.15 -25.25
N ARG A 21 2.09 -9.91 -23.99
CA ARG A 21 2.42 -10.94 -23.00
C ARG A 21 1.27 -11.12 -22.03
N ARG A 22 1.10 -12.33 -21.51
CA ARG A 22 0.19 -12.64 -20.42
C ARG A 22 0.96 -12.55 -19.10
N ILE A 23 0.56 -11.62 -18.23
CA ILE A 23 1.31 -11.23 -17.05
C ILE A 23 0.44 -11.39 -15.80
N ALA A 24 0.96 -12.11 -14.80
CA ALA A 24 0.36 -12.15 -13.48
C ALA A 24 0.99 -11.09 -12.58
N VAL A 25 0.15 -10.30 -11.89
CA VAL A 25 0.57 -9.38 -10.84
C VAL A 25 0.03 -9.90 -9.50
N ILE A 26 0.90 -10.17 -8.55
CA ILE A 26 0.53 -10.69 -7.23
C ILE A 26 0.52 -9.55 -6.23
N GLY A 27 -0.67 -9.23 -5.70
CA GLY A 27 -0.95 -8.12 -4.80
C GLY A 27 -1.67 -6.95 -5.47
N ALA A 28 -2.87 -6.61 -4.97
CA ALA A 28 -3.67 -5.47 -5.40
C ALA A 28 -3.53 -4.25 -4.45
N GLY A 29 -2.32 -4.01 -3.96
CA GLY A 29 -1.94 -2.73 -3.36
C GLY A 29 -1.69 -1.66 -4.42
N ILE A 30 -1.37 -0.44 -3.99
CA ILE A 30 -1.14 0.69 -4.92
C ILE A 30 -0.04 0.39 -5.95
N ALA A 31 1.06 -0.29 -5.55
CA ALA A 31 2.13 -0.72 -6.44
C ALA A 31 1.65 -1.67 -7.54
N GLY A 32 0.95 -2.75 -7.14
CA GLY A 32 0.44 -3.75 -8.09
C GLY A 32 -0.59 -3.18 -9.05
N LEU A 33 -1.48 -2.31 -8.56
CA LEU A 33 -2.48 -1.64 -9.40
C LEU A 33 -1.86 -0.63 -10.36
N ALA A 34 -0.85 0.15 -9.92
CA ALA A 34 -0.10 1.05 -10.81
C ALA A 34 0.64 0.28 -11.91
N CYS A 35 1.31 -0.82 -11.52
CA CYS A 35 1.99 -1.71 -12.45
C CYS A 35 1.00 -2.33 -13.45
N ALA A 36 -0.11 -2.91 -12.99
CA ALA A 36 -1.12 -3.54 -13.83
C ALA A 36 -1.71 -2.55 -14.84
N ARG A 37 -2.06 -1.33 -14.42
CA ARG A 37 -2.55 -0.27 -15.32
C ARG A 37 -1.52 0.09 -16.41
N THR A 38 -0.26 0.24 -16.03
CA THR A 38 0.81 0.57 -16.97
C THR A 38 1.01 -0.55 -18.01
N LEU A 39 0.98 -1.81 -17.57
CA LEU A 39 1.10 -2.97 -18.46
C LEU A 39 -0.09 -3.11 -19.39
N LEU A 40 -1.32 -2.86 -18.91
CA LEU A 40 -2.53 -2.83 -19.75
C LEU A 40 -2.44 -1.74 -20.83
N GLN A 41 -1.99 -0.54 -20.46
CA GLN A 41 -1.79 0.56 -21.42
C GLN A 41 -0.72 0.25 -22.47
N ALA A 42 0.26 -0.60 -22.11
CA ALA A 42 1.27 -1.11 -23.03
C ALA A 42 0.77 -2.27 -23.92
N GLY A 43 -0.51 -2.66 -23.79
CA GLY A 43 -1.13 -3.69 -24.63
C GLY A 43 -0.92 -5.12 -24.16
N HIS A 44 -0.51 -5.33 -22.90
CA HIS A 44 -0.35 -6.67 -22.32
C HIS A 44 -1.67 -7.20 -21.74
N GLU A 45 -1.82 -8.53 -21.67
CA GLU A 45 -2.88 -9.19 -20.92
C GLU A 45 -2.44 -9.32 -19.47
N VAL A 46 -3.17 -8.67 -18.55
CA VAL A 46 -2.78 -8.61 -17.13
C VAL A 46 -3.85 -9.22 -16.24
N HIS A 47 -3.46 -10.10 -15.33
CA HIS A 47 -4.29 -10.65 -14.27
C HIS A 47 -3.70 -10.29 -12.91
N VAL A 48 -4.52 -9.72 -12.03
CA VAL A 48 -4.10 -9.32 -10.67
C VAL A 48 -4.72 -10.29 -9.66
N TYR A 49 -3.90 -10.85 -8.78
CA TYR A 49 -4.31 -11.77 -7.71
C TYR A 49 -4.13 -11.11 -6.34
N GLU A 50 -5.19 -11.07 -5.56
CA GLU A 50 -5.18 -10.49 -4.21
C GLU A 50 -5.79 -11.47 -3.21
N ARG A 51 -5.07 -11.72 -2.12
CA ARG A 51 -5.50 -12.66 -1.07
C ARG A 51 -6.72 -12.18 -0.27
N LEU A 52 -6.91 -10.85 -0.18
CA LEU A 52 -8.04 -10.25 0.52
C LEU A 52 -9.24 -10.11 -0.43
N THR A 53 -10.42 -10.01 0.15
CA THR A 53 -11.67 -9.77 -0.57
C THR A 53 -11.81 -8.33 -1.09
N GLN A 54 -10.83 -7.47 -0.83
CA GLN A 54 -10.78 -6.08 -1.27
C GLN A 54 -9.36 -5.68 -1.68
N ALA A 55 -9.26 -4.88 -2.74
CA ALA A 55 -8.03 -4.23 -3.14
C ALA A 55 -7.68 -3.06 -2.20
N GLY A 56 -6.42 -2.61 -2.23
CA GLY A 56 -5.96 -1.44 -1.48
C GLY A 56 -4.68 -1.66 -0.68
N GLY A 57 -4.38 -2.90 -0.29
CA GLY A 57 -3.17 -3.22 0.45
C GLY A 57 -3.04 -2.37 1.73
N ARG A 58 -1.90 -1.70 1.91
CA ARG A 58 -1.63 -0.82 3.07
C ARG A 58 -2.29 0.57 3.01
N MET A 59 -3.04 0.87 1.96
CA MET A 59 -3.97 2.01 1.91
C MET A 59 -5.39 1.62 2.31
N ARG A 60 -5.62 0.41 2.83
CA ARG A 60 -6.94 -0.08 3.24
C ARG A 60 -7.52 0.75 4.37
N SER A 61 -8.81 1.00 4.24
CA SER A 61 -9.66 1.56 5.29
C SER A 61 -10.63 0.49 5.80
N VAL A 62 -11.16 0.67 6.99
CA VAL A 62 -12.19 -0.19 7.56
C VAL A 62 -13.41 0.62 7.92
N SER A 63 -14.58 0.09 7.65
CA SER A 63 -15.85 0.69 8.08
C SER A 63 -16.16 0.32 9.52
N GLY A 64 -16.60 1.30 10.28
CA GLY A 64 -17.11 1.11 11.64
C GLY A 64 -18.51 1.70 11.77
N PRO A 65 -19.18 1.50 12.92
CA PRO A 65 -20.54 1.97 13.12
C PRO A 65 -20.68 3.50 13.09
N TYR A 66 -19.57 4.24 13.15
CA TYR A 66 -19.54 5.70 13.19
C TYR A 66 -18.76 6.32 12.04
N GLY A 67 -18.44 5.56 11.00
CA GLY A 67 -17.69 5.97 9.81
C GLY A 67 -16.40 5.17 9.60
N SER A 68 -15.67 5.47 8.53
CA SER A 68 -14.46 4.77 8.15
C SER A 68 -13.23 5.20 8.95
N PHE A 69 -12.24 4.31 9.01
CA PHE A 69 -10.92 4.54 9.60
C PHE A 69 -9.84 4.13 8.60
N ASP A 70 -8.88 4.97 8.38
CA ASP A 70 -7.69 4.66 7.58
C ASP A 70 -6.68 3.93 8.47
N ILE A 71 -6.72 2.60 8.49
CA ILE A 71 -5.89 1.79 9.40
C ILE A 71 -4.44 1.61 8.93
N GLY A 72 -4.15 1.93 7.65
CA GLY A 72 -2.82 1.93 7.05
C GLY A 72 -2.29 3.34 6.84
N ALA A 73 -1.95 3.69 5.58
CA ALA A 73 -1.49 5.03 5.24
C ALA A 73 -2.50 6.09 5.67
N GLN A 74 -2.01 7.11 6.39
CA GLN A 74 -2.87 8.16 6.95
C GLN A 74 -3.04 9.34 6.00
N PHE A 75 -2.07 9.55 5.16
CA PHE A 75 -1.97 10.54 4.09
C PHE A 75 -0.81 10.14 3.18
N PHE A 76 -0.63 10.86 2.09
CA PHE A 76 0.57 10.80 1.28
C PHE A 76 0.97 12.20 0.80
N THR A 77 2.21 12.34 0.38
CA THR A 77 2.76 13.54 -0.28
C THR A 77 3.07 13.20 -1.72
N VAL A 78 3.19 14.23 -2.57
CA VAL A 78 3.51 14.08 -3.98
C VAL A 78 4.73 14.94 -4.29
N ARG A 79 5.83 14.30 -4.64
CA ARG A 79 7.11 14.93 -5.00
C ARG A 79 7.52 14.58 -6.42
N ASP A 80 7.17 13.37 -6.87
CA ASP A 80 7.46 12.90 -8.23
C ASP A 80 6.41 13.40 -9.21
N PRO A 81 6.78 14.16 -10.25
CA PRO A 81 5.84 14.64 -11.27
C PRO A 81 5.13 13.51 -12.04
N ARG A 82 5.75 12.31 -12.11
CA ARG A 82 5.12 11.14 -12.73
C ARG A 82 3.96 10.65 -11.91
N PHE A 83 4.12 10.62 -10.58
CA PHE A 83 3.04 10.25 -9.66
C PHE A 83 1.90 11.28 -9.72
N GLN A 84 2.23 12.59 -9.78
CA GLN A 84 1.20 13.63 -9.97
C GLN A 84 0.37 13.37 -11.24
N LYS A 85 1.01 13.11 -12.38
CA LYS A 85 0.31 12.80 -13.63
C LYS A 85 -0.64 11.60 -13.52
N VAL A 86 -0.24 10.57 -12.78
CA VAL A 86 -1.10 9.39 -12.57
C VAL A 86 -2.30 9.75 -11.68
N LEU A 87 -2.11 10.58 -10.64
CA LEU A 87 -3.21 11.05 -9.78
C LEU A 87 -4.21 11.93 -10.56
N ASP A 88 -3.75 12.75 -11.50
CA ASP A 88 -4.58 13.60 -12.35
C ASP A 88 -5.56 12.78 -13.23
N THR A 89 -5.25 11.50 -13.47
CA THR A 89 -6.16 10.56 -14.17
C THR A 89 -7.31 10.06 -13.30
N THR A 90 -7.32 10.39 -12.00
CA THR A 90 -8.34 9.93 -11.04
C THR A 90 -8.92 11.14 -10.28
N PRO A 91 -9.53 12.10 -10.98
CA PRO A 91 -10.06 13.31 -10.36
C PRO A 91 -11.21 12.97 -9.40
N GLY A 92 -11.31 13.77 -8.34
CA GLY A 92 -12.41 13.66 -7.37
C GLY A 92 -12.13 12.76 -6.17
N ASN A 93 -11.20 11.81 -6.26
CA ASN A 93 -10.91 10.85 -5.20
C ASN A 93 -9.89 11.35 -4.17
N LEU A 94 -9.38 12.57 -4.32
CA LEU A 94 -8.34 13.11 -3.46
C LEU A 94 -8.68 14.52 -2.99
N ARG A 95 -8.28 14.83 -1.76
CA ARG A 95 -8.34 16.18 -1.19
C ARG A 95 -7.11 16.46 -0.33
N ALA A 96 -6.70 17.72 -0.30
CA ALA A 96 -5.69 18.18 0.63
C ALA A 96 -6.25 18.13 2.05
N TRP A 97 -5.52 17.48 2.96
CA TRP A 97 -5.83 17.52 4.38
C TRP A 97 -5.11 18.71 5.03
N SER A 98 -5.87 19.65 5.57
CA SER A 98 -5.34 20.81 6.28
C SER A 98 -4.79 20.38 7.64
N LEU A 99 -3.56 19.88 7.63
CA LEU A 99 -2.79 19.64 8.83
C LEU A 99 -2.06 20.94 9.19
N ASN A 100 -2.52 21.62 10.21
CA ASN A 100 -1.78 22.73 10.82
C ASN A 100 -0.54 22.18 11.53
N ASN A 101 0.47 21.77 10.76
CA ASN A 101 1.73 21.24 11.22
C ASN A 101 1.62 19.90 11.97
N ILE A 102 2.14 18.82 11.39
CA ILE A 102 2.37 17.58 12.12
C ILE A 102 3.50 17.84 13.14
N GLN A 103 3.13 17.93 14.39
CA GLN A 103 4.07 18.15 15.49
C GLN A 103 4.48 16.82 16.08
N THR A 104 5.66 16.80 16.74
CA THR A 104 6.09 15.66 17.56
C THR A 104 5.79 15.95 19.01
N ARG A 105 5.20 15.00 19.72
CA ARG A 105 4.85 15.08 21.13
C ARG A 105 5.52 13.98 21.94
N ASN A 106 5.85 14.30 23.19
CA ASN A 106 6.36 13.30 24.12
C ASN A 106 5.23 12.41 24.67
N ALA A 107 5.59 11.49 25.57
CA ALA A 107 4.65 10.57 26.21
C ALA A 107 3.52 11.26 27.00
N HIS A 108 3.70 12.52 27.38
CA HIS A 108 2.69 13.33 28.11
C HIS A 108 1.97 14.33 27.21
N GLY A 109 2.04 14.16 25.87
CA GLY A 109 1.38 15.04 24.92
C GLY A 109 1.99 16.42 24.73
N ARG A 110 3.12 16.73 25.38
CA ARG A 110 3.80 18.02 25.23
C ARG A 110 4.60 18.05 23.93
N ARG A 111 4.48 19.15 23.19
CA ARG A 111 5.26 19.39 21.98
C ARG A 111 6.76 19.46 22.28
N ILE A 112 7.57 18.76 21.47
CA ILE A 112 9.02 18.70 21.62
C ILE A 112 9.82 19.16 20.40
N ASP A 113 9.21 19.22 19.20
CA ASP A 113 9.86 19.73 18.00
C ASP A 113 9.96 21.26 18.03
N LYS A 114 11.13 21.77 17.64
CA LYS A 114 11.42 23.21 17.57
C LYS A 114 11.38 23.75 16.13
N LEU A 115 11.38 22.86 15.15
CA LEU A 115 11.49 23.23 13.74
C LEU A 115 10.14 23.55 13.14
N ALA A 116 10.09 24.58 12.29
CA ALA A 116 8.97 24.79 11.40
C ALA A 116 8.90 23.62 10.42
N PRO A 117 7.75 22.98 10.25
CA PRO A 117 7.63 21.85 9.35
C PRO A 117 7.79 22.29 7.90
N VAL A 118 8.32 21.38 7.09
CA VAL A 118 8.31 21.51 5.64
C VAL A 118 6.84 21.63 5.19
N ARG A 119 6.53 22.66 4.41
CA ARG A 119 5.18 22.89 3.87
C ARG A 119 4.96 21.98 2.67
N GLU A 120 4.59 20.73 2.94
CA GLU A 120 4.14 19.79 1.90
C GLU A 120 2.62 19.62 1.99
N THR A 121 1.98 19.49 0.85
CA THR A 121 0.55 19.13 0.82
C THR A 121 0.38 17.67 1.22
N HIS A 122 -0.45 17.43 2.23
CA HIS A 122 -0.82 16.09 2.65
C HIS A 122 -2.14 15.71 1.98
N TRP A 123 -2.09 14.68 1.14
CA TRP A 123 -3.25 14.22 0.39
C TRP A 123 -3.92 13.04 1.09
N VAL A 124 -5.24 13.01 1.07
CA VAL A 124 -6.06 11.89 1.55
C VAL A 124 -7.07 11.48 0.49
N GLY A 125 -7.39 10.19 0.47
CA GLY A 125 -8.47 9.65 -0.36
C GLY A 125 -9.87 10.05 0.15
N ILE A 126 -10.85 10.15 -0.73
CA ILE A 126 -12.25 10.49 -0.46
C ILE A 126 -13.15 9.38 -0.99
N PRO A 127 -14.05 8.80 -0.18
CA PRO A 127 -14.36 9.07 1.23
C PRO A 127 -13.32 8.53 2.24
N ASP A 128 -12.33 7.75 1.83
CA ASP A 128 -11.26 7.18 2.66
C ASP A 128 -10.01 6.88 1.83
N MET A 129 -8.91 6.50 2.48
CA MET A 129 -7.63 6.26 1.79
C MET A 129 -7.69 5.14 0.76
N GLN A 130 -8.59 4.18 0.95
CA GLN A 130 -8.78 3.06 0.01
C GLN A 130 -9.41 3.49 -1.31
N SER A 131 -10.04 4.65 -1.37
CA SER A 131 -10.74 5.14 -2.57
C SER A 131 -9.84 5.27 -3.79
N LEU A 132 -8.58 5.68 -3.60
CA LEU A 132 -7.61 5.78 -4.71
C LEU A 132 -7.27 4.41 -5.31
N PRO A 133 -6.78 3.42 -4.54
CA PRO A 133 -6.52 2.09 -5.10
C PRO A 133 -7.80 1.41 -5.62
N LEU A 134 -8.97 1.62 -5.04
CA LEU A 134 -10.22 1.08 -5.58
C LEU A 134 -10.56 1.67 -6.95
N ALA A 135 -10.41 2.98 -7.14
CA ALA A 135 -10.60 3.61 -8.44
C ALA A 135 -9.64 3.05 -9.52
N TRP A 136 -8.42 2.69 -9.13
CA TRP A 136 -7.47 2.04 -10.04
C TRP A 136 -7.76 0.56 -10.27
N ALA A 137 -8.42 -0.10 -9.33
CA ALA A 137 -8.82 -1.50 -9.43
C ALA A 137 -10.08 -1.71 -10.29
N THR A 138 -10.99 -0.72 -10.34
CA THR A 138 -12.30 -0.83 -11.01
C THR A 138 -12.20 -1.32 -12.46
N PRO A 139 -11.36 -0.77 -13.35
CA PRO A 139 -11.29 -1.25 -14.74
C PRO A 139 -10.81 -2.71 -14.86
N LEU A 140 -9.94 -3.15 -13.94
CA LEU A 140 -9.47 -4.54 -13.88
C LEU A 140 -10.58 -5.48 -13.41
N TRP A 141 -11.38 -5.04 -12.44
CA TRP A 141 -12.53 -5.79 -11.93
C TRP A 141 -13.60 -5.96 -13.00
N GLU A 142 -14.00 -4.87 -13.66
CA GLU A 142 -15.01 -4.88 -14.73
C GLU A 142 -14.59 -5.74 -15.93
N ALA A 143 -13.28 -5.80 -16.21
CA ALA A 143 -12.73 -6.67 -17.25
C ALA A 143 -12.54 -8.14 -16.80
N GLY A 144 -12.90 -8.52 -15.56
CA GLY A 144 -12.68 -9.86 -15.02
C GLY A 144 -11.19 -10.22 -14.84
N LYS A 145 -10.32 -9.21 -14.67
CA LYS A 145 -8.86 -9.37 -14.55
C LYS A 145 -8.34 -9.18 -13.14
N LEU A 146 -9.18 -8.82 -12.18
CA LEU A 146 -8.86 -8.72 -10.77
C LEU A 146 -9.51 -9.89 -10.00
N HIS A 147 -8.67 -10.72 -9.41
CA HIS A 147 -9.06 -11.94 -8.69
C HIS A 147 -8.87 -11.69 -7.18
N LEU A 148 -9.95 -11.35 -6.49
CA LEU A 148 -9.97 -11.11 -5.04
C LEU A 148 -10.25 -12.41 -4.27
N GLY A 149 -9.78 -12.51 -3.01
CA GLY A 149 -9.91 -13.71 -2.18
C GLY A 149 -9.05 -14.87 -2.68
N GLN A 150 -8.07 -14.60 -3.56
CA GLN A 150 -7.20 -15.63 -4.14
C GLN A 150 -5.75 -15.43 -3.67
N SER A 151 -5.33 -16.28 -2.74
CA SER A 151 -3.98 -16.25 -2.18
C SER A 151 -3.03 -17.11 -3.02
N VAL A 152 -2.03 -16.51 -3.63
CA VAL A 152 -0.96 -17.27 -4.28
C VAL A 152 -0.07 -17.90 -3.21
N ARG A 153 0.06 -19.23 -3.22
CA ARG A 153 0.85 -20.01 -2.27
C ARG A 153 2.21 -20.44 -2.83
N ALA A 154 2.24 -20.72 -4.13
CA ALA A 154 3.46 -21.12 -4.80
C ALA A 154 3.44 -20.70 -6.25
N MET A 155 4.62 -20.61 -6.83
CA MET A 155 4.85 -20.39 -8.25
C MET A 155 5.67 -21.55 -8.79
N SER A 156 5.37 -21.98 -10.00
CA SER A 156 6.19 -22.95 -10.72
C SER A 156 6.47 -22.48 -12.14
N HIS A 157 7.66 -22.79 -12.63
CA HIS A 157 8.09 -22.42 -13.96
C HIS A 157 8.35 -23.69 -14.79
N HIS A 158 7.79 -23.76 -15.97
CA HIS A 158 7.93 -24.88 -16.86
C HIS A 158 8.13 -24.44 -18.30
N ILE A 159 8.65 -25.34 -19.10
CA ILE A 159 8.85 -25.14 -20.54
C ILE A 159 7.66 -25.79 -21.25
N ALA A 160 6.80 -24.99 -21.83
CA ALA A 160 5.74 -25.49 -22.70
C ALA A 160 6.32 -25.76 -24.10
N ASN A 161 6.27 -27.00 -24.52
CA ASN A 161 6.68 -27.41 -25.87
C ASN A 161 5.52 -27.18 -26.85
N GLY A 162 5.56 -26.09 -27.61
CA GLY A 162 4.64 -25.80 -28.70
C GLY A 162 5.33 -25.84 -30.05
N LYS A 163 4.61 -26.10 -31.14
CA LYS A 163 5.05 -26.22 -32.55
C LYS A 163 6.41 -25.58 -32.86
N GLY A 164 7.51 -26.24 -32.44
CA GLY A 164 8.90 -25.86 -32.78
C GLY A 164 9.52 -24.72 -31.96
N GLN A 165 8.87 -24.17 -30.93
CA GLN A 165 9.43 -23.19 -30.00
C GLN A 165 9.10 -23.57 -28.54
N SER A 166 10.13 -23.57 -27.71
CA SER A 166 9.98 -23.70 -26.26
C SER A 166 9.57 -22.35 -25.69
N HIS A 167 8.42 -22.28 -25.03
CA HIS A 167 7.98 -21.09 -24.31
C HIS A 167 8.08 -21.31 -22.82
N HIS A 168 8.79 -20.41 -22.14
CA HIS A 168 8.84 -20.39 -20.69
C HIS A 168 7.51 -19.86 -20.17
N GLN A 169 6.89 -20.58 -19.25
CA GLN A 169 5.59 -20.21 -18.67
C GLN A 169 5.59 -20.39 -17.16
N TRP A 170 4.88 -19.48 -16.49
CA TRP A 170 4.61 -19.53 -15.07
C TRP A 170 3.21 -20.06 -14.80
N SER A 171 3.09 -20.85 -13.74
CA SER A 171 1.84 -21.26 -13.11
C SER A 171 1.83 -20.82 -11.66
N LEU A 172 0.66 -20.40 -11.18
CA LEU A 172 0.40 -19.98 -9.82
C LEU A 172 -0.50 -21.00 -9.15
N MET A 173 -0.10 -21.48 -7.99
CA MET A 173 -0.95 -22.27 -7.09
C MET A 173 -1.74 -21.30 -6.21
N LEU A 174 -3.04 -21.31 -6.33
CA LEU A 174 -3.96 -20.43 -5.64
C LEU A 174 -4.68 -21.17 -4.53
N ASP A 175 -4.83 -20.52 -3.38
CA ASP A 175 -5.72 -20.92 -2.30
C ASP A 175 -6.96 -20.01 -2.35
N THR A 176 -8.13 -20.61 -2.44
CA THR A 176 -9.42 -19.90 -2.41
C THR A 176 -10.24 -20.43 -1.24
N GLU A 177 -10.92 -19.54 -0.52
CA GLU A 177 -11.69 -19.93 0.68
C GLU A 177 -12.77 -20.98 0.37
N ASP A 178 -13.38 -20.92 -0.83
CA ASP A 178 -14.58 -21.71 -1.16
C ASP A 178 -14.31 -22.94 -2.05
N HIS A 179 -13.16 -23.02 -2.77
CA HIS A 179 -12.99 -23.99 -3.87
C HIS A 179 -11.73 -24.85 -3.78
N GLY A 180 -10.98 -24.76 -2.66
CA GLY A 180 -9.71 -25.46 -2.51
C GLY A 180 -8.60 -24.97 -3.46
N PRO A 181 -7.49 -25.70 -3.57
CA PRO A 181 -6.36 -25.29 -4.40
C PRO A 181 -6.73 -25.25 -5.88
N GLN A 182 -6.39 -24.14 -6.56
CA GLN A 182 -6.58 -23.96 -8.00
C GLN A 182 -5.23 -23.63 -8.66
N ILE A 183 -5.14 -23.83 -9.96
CA ILE A 183 -3.95 -23.47 -10.74
C ILE A 183 -4.38 -22.42 -11.79
N ALA A 184 -3.68 -21.29 -11.79
CA ALA A 184 -3.70 -20.33 -12.88
C ALA A 184 -2.38 -20.41 -13.64
N ASP A 185 -2.41 -20.68 -14.92
CA ASP A 185 -1.25 -20.98 -15.75
C ASP A 185 -1.12 -20.11 -17.00
N GLY A 186 -0.06 -20.34 -17.75
CA GLY A 186 0.17 -19.71 -19.04
C GLY A 186 0.67 -18.28 -18.97
N PHE A 187 1.32 -17.85 -17.87
CA PHE A 187 1.88 -16.51 -17.76
C PHE A 187 3.31 -16.45 -18.31
N ASP A 188 3.56 -15.49 -19.19
CA ASP A 188 4.92 -15.19 -19.69
C ASP A 188 5.79 -14.52 -18.61
N CYS A 189 5.18 -13.78 -17.69
CA CYS A 189 5.85 -13.04 -16.62
C CYS A 189 5.02 -13.03 -15.34
N VAL A 190 5.71 -12.92 -14.19
CA VAL A 190 5.09 -12.70 -12.88
C VAL A 190 5.69 -11.47 -12.23
N VAL A 191 4.84 -10.59 -11.72
CA VAL A 191 5.23 -9.40 -10.93
C VAL A 191 4.77 -9.60 -9.49
N LEU A 192 5.70 -9.60 -8.54
CA LEU A 192 5.40 -9.64 -7.11
C LEU A 192 5.30 -8.21 -6.57
N ALA A 193 4.09 -7.75 -6.33
CA ALA A 193 3.76 -6.45 -5.74
C ALA A 193 3.26 -6.60 -4.29
N VAL A 194 3.93 -7.47 -3.54
CA VAL A 194 3.64 -7.83 -2.15
C VAL A 194 4.79 -7.38 -1.24
N PRO A 195 4.61 -7.34 0.10
CA PRO A 195 5.71 -7.04 1.03
C PRO A 195 6.92 -7.96 0.82
N ALA A 196 8.14 -7.42 0.97
CA ALA A 196 9.37 -8.16 0.69
C ALA A 196 9.47 -9.55 1.37
N PRO A 197 9.10 -9.74 2.65
CA PRO A 197 9.11 -11.08 3.25
C PRO A 197 8.18 -12.08 2.56
N VAL A 198 7.02 -11.61 2.06
CA VAL A 198 6.07 -12.45 1.31
C VAL A 198 6.63 -12.75 -0.09
N ALA A 199 7.27 -11.77 -0.73
CA ALA A 199 7.93 -11.96 -2.01
C ALA A 199 9.04 -13.03 -1.90
N VAL A 200 9.87 -12.98 -0.85
CA VAL A 200 10.90 -13.99 -0.60
C VAL A 200 10.29 -15.40 -0.48
N GLN A 201 9.20 -15.56 0.28
CA GLN A 201 8.53 -16.85 0.43
C GLN A 201 8.04 -17.39 -0.93
N LEU A 202 7.44 -16.56 -1.76
CA LEU A 202 6.98 -16.96 -3.10
C LEU A 202 8.14 -17.27 -4.05
N LEU A 203 9.19 -16.46 -4.05
CA LEU A 203 10.39 -16.69 -4.88
C LEU A 203 11.09 -18.01 -4.55
N GLN A 204 11.06 -18.44 -3.29
CA GLN A 204 11.66 -19.70 -2.83
C GLN A 204 10.90 -20.94 -3.31
N THR A 205 9.67 -20.79 -3.82
CA THR A 205 8.88 -21.92 -4.34
C THR A 205 9.34 -22.38 -5.74
N ALA A 206 10.14 -21.57 -6.45
CA ALA A 206 10.66 -21.89 -7.77
C ALA A 206 12.17 -21.58 -7.85
N PRO A 207 12.99 -22.48 -8.44
CA PRO A 207 14.45 -22.28 -8.54
C PRO A 207 14.84 -20.97 -9.24
N GLN A 208 14.05 -20.51 -10.22
CA GLN A 208 14.27 -19.27 -10.95
C GLN A 208 14.17 -18.03 -10.06
N GLY A 209 13.49 -18.12 -8.92
CA GLY A 209 13.35 -17.03 -7.96
C GLY A 209 14.57 -16.84 -7.04
N ALA A 210 15.48 -17.79 -6.98
CA ALA A 210 16.56 -17.84 -5.97
C ALA A 210 17.46 -16.59 -5.97
N ALA A 211 17.84 -16.09 -7.15
CA ALA A 211 18.69 -14.90 -7.27
C ALA A 211 17.97 -13.64 -6.76
N LEU A 212 16.70 -13.45 -7.13
CA LEU A 212 15.89 -12.33 -6.64
C LEU A 212 15.61 -12.45 -5.13
N ALA A 213 15.32 -13.65 -4.62
CA ALA A 213 15.14 -13.87 -3.17
C ALA A 213 16.40 -13.47 -2.38
N LYS A 214 17.58 -13.82 -2.89
CA LYS A 214 18.86 -13.43 -2.27
C LYS A 214 19.06 -11.90 -2.28
N SER A 215 18.66 -11.20 -3.34
CA SER A 215 18.78 -9.72 -3.41
C SER A 215 17.93 -9.01 -2.37
N LEU A 216 16.87 -9.62 -1.86
CA LEU A 216 15.99 -9.06 -0.83
C LEU A 216 16.50 -9.26 0.61
N ALA A 217 17.64 -9.92 0.83
CA ALA A 217 18.15 -10.24 2.16
C ALA A 217 18.44 -9.01 3.04
N THR A 218 18.65 -7.83 2.44
CA THR A 218 18.91 -6.57 3.13
C THR A 218 17.66 -5.74 3.38
N VAL A 219 16.51 -6.16 2.83
CA VAL A 219 15.26 -5.43 3.01
C VAL A 219 14.65 -5.74 4.36
N GLU A 220 14.45 -4.72 5.16
CA GLU A 220 13.83 -4.85 6.48
C GLU A 220 12.46 -4.19 6.52
N MET A 221 11.48 -4.90 7.06
CA MET A 221 10.12 -4.40 7.29
C MET A 221 9.69 -4.63 8.74
N ALA A 222 9.02 -3.64 9.31
CA ALA A 222 8.50 -3.72 10.66
C ALA A 222 6.98 -3.91 10.69
N PRO A 223 6.44 -4.60 11.72
CA PRO A 223 5.01 -4.66 11.98
C PRO A 223 4.50 -3.35 12.58
N CYS A 224 3.18 -3.17 12.53
CA CYS A 224 2.51 -2.06 13.21
C CYS A 224 1.12 -2.50 13.67
N TRP A 225 0.84 -2.34 14.96
CA TRP A 225 -0.52 -2.37 15.47
C TRP A 225 -1.19 -1.03 15.18
N ALA A 226 -2.34 -1.08 14.51
CA ALA A 226 -3.21 0.07 14.32
C ALA A 226 -4.42 -0.07 15.26
N MET A 227 -4.75 0.98 16.02
CA MET A 227 -5.92 1.04 16.89
C MET A 227 -6.89 2.09 16.38
N THR A 228 -8.18 1.79 16.39
CA THR A 228 -9.27 2.69 16.02
C THR A 228 -10.18 2.94 17.21
N LEU A 229 -10.57 4.20 17.42
CA LEU A 229 -11.43 4.62 18.52
C LEU A 229 -12.54 5.56 18.03
N SER A 230 -13.77 5.41 18.57
CA SER A 230 -14.90 6.32 18.32
C SER A 230 -15.54 6.85 19.59
N TYR A 231 -15.86 8.15 19.57
CA TYR A 231 -16.50 8.88 20.67
C TYR A 231 -17.73 9.65 20.16
N PRO A 232 -18.84 8.98 19.83
CA PRO A 232 -20.02 9.64 19.25
C PRO A 232 -20.65 10.67 20.18
N MET A 233 -20.45 10.56 21.49
CA MET A 233 -20.98 11.49 22.50
C MET A 233 -20.20 12.81 22.55
N ALA A 234 -19.02 12.90 21.92
CA ALA A 234 -18.24 14.13 21.89
C ALA A 234 -18.87 15.26 21.07
N ALA A 235 -19.84 14.94 20.23
CA ALA A 235 -20.60 15.92 19.43
C ALA A 235 -21.83 16.50 20.14
N GLN A 236 -22.07 16.17 21.43
CA GLN A 236 -23.22 16.68 22.17
C GLN A 236 -23.03 18.17 22.53
N ALA A 237 -24.11 18.95 22.39
CA ALA A 237 -24.14 20.35 22.79
C ALA A 237 -23.75 20.49 24.27
N GLY A 238 -22.77 21.35 24.56
CA GLY A 238 -22.27 21.57 25.93
C GLY A 238 -21.03 20.76 26.32
N LEU A 239 -20.58 19.81 25.49
CA LEU A 239 -19.26 19.23 25.63
C LEU A 239 -18.27 20.05 24.80
N SER A 240 -17.39 20.81 25.46
CA SER A 240 -16.20 21.35 24.85
C SER A 240 -15.41 20.20 24.22
N THR A 241 -14.74 20.44 23.11
CA THR A 241 -13.97 19.47 22.32
C THR A 241 -13.31 18.38 23.15
N LEU A 242 -13.59 17.13 22.84
CA LEU A 242 -12.94 15.99 23.49
C LEU A 242 -11.47 15.96 23.08
N GLY A 243 -10.58 16.24 24.01
CA GLY A 243 -9.14 16.15 23.79
C GLY A 243 -8.49 17.34 23.10
N PRO A 244 -7.32 17.14 22.47
CA PRO A 244 -6.49 18.22 21.97
C PRO A 244 -7.05 18.86 20.70
N GLN A 245 -6.64 20.11 20.40
CA GLN A 245 -7.05 20.88 19.24
C GLN A 245 -6.28 20.53 17.94
N TRP A 246 -5.29 19.66 18.01
CA TRP A 246 -4.52 19.21 16.83
C TRP A 246 -5.19 17.99 16.15
N ASN A 247 -5.01 17.89 14.83
CA ASN A 247 -5.63 16.85 14.01
C ASN A 247 -4.78 15.59 13.85
N ALA A 248 -3.44 15.74 13.90
CA ALA A 248 -2.51 14.63 13.88
C ALA A 248 -1.20 14.98 14.59
N SER A 249 -0.53 13.98 15.10
CA SER A 249 0.76 14.14 15.76
C SER A 249 1.61 12.88 15.65
N ARG A 250 2.92 13.06 15.48
CA ARG A 250 3.92 12.04 15.83
C ARG A 250 4.06 11.98 17.35
N SER A 251 4.49 10.84 17.85
CA SER A 251 4.75 10.66 19.27
C SER A 251 6.08 9.94 19.51
N THR A 252 6.79 10.33 20.58
CA THR A 252 7.94 9.60 21.12
C THR A 252 7.55 8.70 22.30
N HIS A 253 6.25 8.45 22.49
CA HIS A 253 5.77 7.48 23.45
C HIS A 253 6.28 6.09 23.07
N GLU A 254 6.70 5.29 24.05
CA GLU A 254 7.23 3.93 23.82
C GLU A 254 6.30 3.03 22.99
N ARG A 255 4.97 3.18 23.14
CA ARG A 255 3.95 2.34 22.50
C ARG A 255 3.35 2.95 21.25
N ILE A 256 3.33 4.28 21.11
CA ILE A 256 2.63 4.98 20.03
C ILE A 256 3.59 5.88 19.26
N SER A 257 3.60 5.74 17.95
CA SER A 257 4.39 6.60 17.03
C SER A 257 3.55 7.66 16.33
N TRP A 258 2.24 7.40 16.15
CA TRP A 258 1.33 8.27 15.40
C TRP A 258 -0.07 8.28 15.97
N VAL A 259 -0.70 9.45 15.98
CA VAL A 259 -2.10 9.67 16.37
C VAL A 259 -2.75 10.60 15.36
N ALA A 260 -3.92 10.22 14.81
CA ALA A 260 -4.67 11.05 13.87
C ALA A 260 -6.16 11.05 14.18
N ARG A 261 -6.78 12.23 14.08
CA ARG A 261 -8.22 12.42 14.18
C ARG A 261 -8.85 12.21 12.82
N GLU A 262 -9.60 11.12 12.64
CA GLU A 262 -10.24 10.77 11.37
C GLU A 262 -11.29 11.80 10.94
N SER A 263 -12.07 12.33 11.89
CA SER A 263 -13.08 13.35 11.62
C SER A 263 -12.52 14.68 11.12
N SER A 264 -11.20 14.91 11.22
CA SER A 264 -10.53 16.09 10.69
C SER A 264 -10.16 15.98 9.22
N LYS A 265 -10.19 14.77 8.66
CA LYS A 265 -9.90 14.55 7.24
C LYS A 265 -11.09 15.00 6.39
N PRO A 266 -10.89 15.65 5.22
CA PRO A 266 -11.98 16.07 4.36
C PRO A 266 -12.80 14.86 3.87
N GLY A 267 -14.12 15.07 3.72
CA GLY A 267 -15.04 14.03 3.26
C GLY A 267 -15.33 12.92 4.27
N ARG A 268 -14.89 13.05 5.52
CA ARG A 268 -15.18 12.08 6.58
C ARG A 268 -16.42 12.47 7.39
N ALA A 269 -17.05 11.48 8.01
CA ALA A 269 -18.09 11.70 9.01
C ALA A 269 -17.57 12.55 10.18
N GLN A 270 -18.42 13.43 10.72
CA GLN A 270 -18.03 14.40 11.77
C GLN A 270 -17.96 13.79 13.18
N THR A 271 -18.38 12.52 13.35
CA THR A 271 -18.22 11.81 14.62
C THR A 271 -16.76 11.75 15.02
N GLU A 272 -16.46 12.07 16.27
CA GLU A 272 -15.09 12.05 16.80
C GLU A 272 -14.51 10.64 16.74
N ARG A 273 -13.47 10.48 15.93
CA ARG A 273 -12.80 9.20 15.66
C ARG A 273 -11.31 9.40 15.53
N TRP A 274 -10.56 8.41 15.99
CA TRP A 274 -9.11 8.43 16.00
C TRP A 274 -8.53 7.14 15.45
N THR A 275 -7.46 7.25 14.68
CA THR A 275 -6.56 6.15 14.32
C THR A 275 -5.20 6.37 14.95
N ILE A 276 -4.67 5.34 15.57
CA ILE A 276 -3.42 5.32 16.29
C ILE A 276 -2.53 4.24 15.70
N HIS A 277 -1.28 4.58 15.36
CA HIS A 277 -0.27 3.59 15.01
C HIS A 277 0.71 3.39 16.17
N ALA A 278 0.90 2.15 16.53
CA ALA A 278 1.88 1.79 17.54
C ALA A 278 3.31 1.98 17.03
N ASN A 279 4.24 2.10 17.95
CA ASN A 279 5.66 2.12 17.65
C ASN A 279 6.07 0.77 17.01
N PRO A 280 6.91 0.77 15.96
CA PRO A 280 7.34 -0.46 15.29
C PRO A 280 8.06 -1.45 16.20
N LEU A 281 8.96 -0.98 17.07
CA LEU A 281 9.67 -1.85 18.04
C LEU A 281 8.68 -2.48 19.01
N TRP A 282 7.82 -1.67 19.62
CA TRP A 282 6.76 -2.16 20.50
C TRP A 282 5.83 -3.14 19.78
N SER A 283 5.45 -2.86 18.53
CA SER A 283 4.60 -3.74 17.73
C SER A 283 5.27 -5.09 17.46
N ASN A 284 6.58 -5.11 17.25
CA ASN A 284 7.34 -6.34 17.04
C ASN A 284 7.42 -7.19 18.31
N GLU A 285 7.65 -6.58 19.46
CA GLU A 285 7.68 -7.24 20.77
C GLU A 285 6.32 -7.85 21.13
N HIS A 286 5.22 -7.19 20.70
CA HIS A 286 3.84 -7.55 21.04
C HIS A 286 3.07 -8.15 19.86
N ARG A 287 3.77 -8.64 18.82
CA ARG A 287 3.13 -9.12 17.57
C ARG A 287 2.28 -10.39 17.76
N HIS A 288 2.53 -11.14 18.83
CA HIS A 288 1.83 -12.37 19.18
C HIS A 288 0.92 -12.21 20.43
N ASP A 289 0.83 -11.00 20.98
CA ASP A 289 -0.07 -10.71 22.10
C ASP A 289 -1.54 -10.79 21.66
N ASP A 290 -2.40 -11.11 22.62
CA ASP A 290 -3.84 -11.05 22.43
C ASP A 290 -4.32 -9.63 22.10
N ALA A 291 -5.28 -9.52 21.17
CA ALA A 291 -5.81 -8.25 20.68
C ALA A 291 -6.40 -7.39 21.82
N THR A 292 -7.07 -7.98 22.80
CA THR A 292 -7.67 -7.28 23.94
C THR A 292 -6.59 -6.66 24.83
N ARG A 293 -5.50 -7.38 25.04
CA ARG A 293 -4.35 -6.89 25.80
C ARG A 293 -3.66 -5.74 25.08
N VAL A 294 -3.45 -5.86 23.77
CA VAL A 294 -2.87 -4.81 22.91
C VAL A 294 -3.77 -3.57 22.96
N LEU A 295 -5.07 -3.74 22.77
CA LEU A 295 -6.05 -2.65 22.83
C LEU A 295 -5.96 -1.88 24.15
N SER A 296 -5.99 -2.58 25.29
CA SER A 296 -5.92 -1.94 26.62
C SER A 296 -4.63 -1.14 26.82
N LYS A 297 -3.47 -1.68 26.38
CA LYS A 297 -2.16 -1.00 26.47
C LYS A 297 -2.12 0.26 25.60
N LEU A 298 -2.66 0.20 24.38
CA LEU A 298 -2.67 1.33 23.44
C LEU A 298 -3.70 2.40 23.86
N GLN A 299 -4.86 2.03 24.41
CA GLN A 299 -5.83 2.99 24.95
C GLN A 299 -5.24 3.78 26.12
N LYS A 300 -4.53 3.12 27.04
CA LYS A 300 -3.84 3.79 28.13
C LYS A 300 -2.84 4.84 27.59
N ALA A 301 -1.98 4.44 26.65
CA ALA A 301 -1.00 5.32 26.03
C ALA A 301 -1.65 6.48 25.26
N PHE A 302 -2.76 6.23 24.57
CA PHE A 302 -3.54 7.27 23.91
C PHE A 302 -4.07 8.31 24.91
N GLY A 303 -4.59 7.86 26.06
CA GLY A 303 -5.03 8.75 27.12
C GLY A 303 -3.89 9.58 27.74
N GLU A 304 -2.68 9.04 27.83
CA GLU A 304 -1.49 9.75 28.28
C GLU A 304 -1.09 10.89 27.34
N ILE A 305 -1.17 10.64 26.00
CA ILE A 305 -0.81 11.62 24.97
C ILE A 305 -1.88 12.70 24.78
N THR A 306 -3.16 12.29 24.78
CA THR A 306 -4.28 13.16 24.39
C THR A 306 -5.03 13.79 25.55
N GLY A 307 -4.92 13.21 26.74
CA GLY A 307 -5.74 13.55 27.90
C GLY A 307 -7.15 12.94 27.86
N ILE A 308 -7.53 12.25 26.78
CA ILE A 308 -8.84 11.59 26.65
C ILE A 308 -8.84 10.33 27.50
N ARG A 309 -9.63 10.32 28.56
CA ARG A 309 -9.75 9.18 29.50
C ARG A 309 -11.12 8.53 29.49
N VAL A 310 -12.06 9.08 28.73
CA VAL A 310 -13.41 8.51 28.57
C VAL A 310 -13.30 7.21 27.78
N ALA A 311 -14.11 6.23 28.13
CA ALA A 311 -14.19 4.99 27.36
C ALA A 311 -14.75 5.26 25.95
N PRO A 312 -14.12 4.77 24.89
CA PRO A 312 -14.67 4.87 23.53
C PRO A 312 -15.92 3.96 23.41
N ARG A 313 -16.85 4.38 22.56
CA ARG A 313 -18.02 3.54 22.22
C ARG A 313 -17.67 2.40 21.27
N HIS A 314 -16.62 2.56 20.49
CA HIS A 314 -16.05 1.54 19.61
C HIS A 314 -14.53 1.61 19.67
N ALA A 315 -13.91 0.44 19.79
CA ALA A 315 -12.47 0.28 19.78
C ALA A 315 -12.08 -1.05 19.11
N SER A 316 -11.11 -1.02 18.23
CA SER A 316 -10.56 -2.22 17.57
C SER A 316 -9.07 -2.06 17.32
N VAL A 317 -8.37 -3.19 17.19
CA VAL A 317 -6.95 -3.22 16.79
C VAL A 317 -6.74 -4.12 15.58
N TYR A 318 -5.76 -3.78 14.77
CA TYR A 318 -5.39 -4.48 13.54
C TYR A 318 -3.86 -4.61 13.49
N LEU A 319 -3.36 -5.80 13.23
CA LEU A 319 -1.93 -6.01 13.06
C LEU A 319 -1.53 -6.03 11.58
N TRP A 320 -0.71 -5.09 11.20
CA TRP A 320 0.04 -5.12 9.95
C TRP A 320 1.37 -5.84 10.20
N GLN A 321 1.54 -7.04 9.65
CA GLN A 321 2.77 -7.83 9.83
C GLN A 321 3.99 -7.18 9.15
N ASN A 322 3.77 -6.54 8.01
CA ASN A 322 4.78 -5.89 7.18
C ASN A 322 4.30 -4.46 6.86
N ALA A 323 4.25 -3.62 7.88
CA ALA A 323 3.64 -2.29 7.78
C ALA A 323 4.56 -1.28 7.12
N GLN A 324 5.80 -1.22 7.56
CA GLN A 324 6.72 -0.13 7.27
C GLN A 324 8.07 -0.67 6.83
N THR A 325 8.63 -0.09 5.77
CA THR A 325 9.99 -0.36 5.32
C THR A 325 10.98 0.38 6.22
N LEU A 326 11.90 -0.34 6.84
CA LEU A 326 12.99 0.20 7.66
C LEU A 326 14.28 0.32 6.85
N ALA A 327 14.62 -0.71 6.08
CA ALA A 327 15.76 -0.73 5.16
C ALA A 327 15.26 -1.10 3.77
N PRO A 328 15.25 -0.15 2.81
CA PRO A 328 14.81 -0.42 1.44
C PRO A 328 15.88 -1.15 0.62
N LEU A 329 15.48 -1.72 -0.50
CA LEU A 329 16.36 -2.38 -1.48
C LEU A 329 17.37 -1.40 -2.11
N GLY A 330 17.01 -0.10 -2.21
CA GLY A 330 17.84 0.93 -2.85
C GLY A 330 17.71 0.99 -4.38
N GLN A 331 16.72 0.32 -4.96
CA GLN A 331 16.40 0.30 -6.39
C GLN A 331 14.89 0.49 -6.58
N SER A 332 14.47 1.10 -7.69
CA SER A 332 13.04 1.35 -7.94
C SER A 332 12.22 0.07 -8.15
N PHE A 333 12.85 -0.98 -8.64
CA PHE A 333 12.28 -2.33 -8.82
C PHE A 333 13.42 -3.33 -9.01
N ALA A 334 13.13 -4.63 -8.90
CA ALA A 334 14.05 -5.69 -9.30
C ALA A 334 13.43 -6.51 -10.43
N TYR A 335 14.24 -6.95 -11.39
CA TYR A 335 13.76 -7.67 -12.56
C TYR A 335 14.79 -8.69 -13.07
N ASP A 336 14.37 -9.93 -13.17
CA ASP A 336 15.08 -10.98 -13.90
C ASP A 336 14.41 -11.22 -15.25
N ARG A 337 15.04 -10.68 -16.31
CA ARG A 337 14.52 -10.77 -17.67
C ARG A 337 14.49 -12.21 -18.17
N SER A 338 15.45 -13.03 -17.78
CA SER A 338 15.57 -14.41 -18.24
C SER A 338 14.49 -15.31 -17.66
N ALA A 339 14.13 -15.05 -16.40
CA ALA A 339 13.06 -15.75 -15.72
C ALA A 339 11.67 -15.14 -15.97
N GLY A 340 11.57 -13.90 -16.44
CA GLY A 340 10.30 -13.18 -16.54
C GLY A 340 9.71 -12.84 -15.16
N LEU A 341 10.58 -12.59 -14.15
CA LEU A 341 10.19 -12.24 -12.80
C LEU A 341 10.48 -10.77 -12.48
N ALA A 342 9.52 -10.07 -11.90
CA ALA A 342 9.68 -8.69 -11.46
C ALA A 342 9.16 -8.50 -10.04
N LEU A 343 9.74 -7.53 -9.33
CA LEU A 343 9.40 -7.13 -7.97
C LEU A 343 9.18 -5.64 -7.91
N CYS A 344 8.12 -5.18 -7.27
CA CYS A 344 7.87 -3.76 -7.03
C CYS A 344 7.16 -3.53 -5.69
N GLY A 345 7.28 -2.32 -5.17
CA GLY A 345 6.68 -1.89 -3.91
C GLY A 345 7.49 -0.78 -3.27
N ASP A 346 6.93 -0.12 -2.26
CA ASP A 346 7.60 0.92 -1.48
C ASP A 346 8.94 0.47 -0.90
N TRP A 347 9.05 -0.79 -0.52
CA TRP A 347 10.28 -1.37 0.02
C TRP A 347 11.45 -1.40 -0.98
N CYS A 348 11.19 -1.07 -2.24
CA CYS A 348 12.25 -0.90 -3.23
C CYS A 348 13.06 0.38 -2.98
N THR A 349 12.40 1.51 -2.68
CA THR A 349 13.05 2.83 -2.57
C THR A 349 12.81 3.54 -1.24
N GLY A 350 11.65 3.32 -0.59
CA GLY A 350 11.30 4.01 0.65
C GLY A 350 9.92 3.62 1.17
N ALA A 351 9.47 4.31 2.24
CA ALA A 351 8.24 3.96 2.95
C ALA A 351 7.05 4.88 2.62
N ARG A 352 7.03 5.52 1.44
CA ARG A 352 5.96 6.44 1.03
C ARG A 352 5.05 5.79 -0.01
N VAL A 353 3.82 6.29 -0.13
CA VAL A 353 2.85 5.83 -1.14
C VAL A 353 3.38 6.03 -2.56
N GLU A 354 4.07 7.14 -2.83
CA GLU A 354 4.65 7.42 -4.15
C GLU A 354 5.88 6.56 -4.49
N ASP A 355 6.50 5.93 -3.50
CA ASP A 355 7.64 5.02 -3.68
C ASP A 355 7.21 3.60 -4.10
N ALA A 356 5.90 3.33 -4.05
CA ALA A 356 5.31 2.01 -4.26
C ALA A 356 5.07 1.64 -5.74
#